data_b2c4bddc35723113031de72469c07d81
#
_entry.id   b2c4bddc35723113031de72469c07d81
#
_cell.length_a   1.000
_cell.length_b   1.000
_cell.length_c   1.000
_cell.angle_alpha   90.00
_cell.angle_beta   90.00
_cell.angle_gamma   90.00
#
_symmetry.space_group_name_H-M   'P 1'
#
loop_
_entity.id
_entity.type
_entity.pdbx_description
1 polymer ?
#
loop_
_entity_poly.entity_id
_entity_poly.type
_entity_poly.pdbx_seq_one_letter_code
_entity_poly.pdbx_strand_id
1 'polypeptide(L)'
;MLFAELSGVSFYYNGEAVTDLSENLFRLFSNHRYRKPIPILQELILFFLLSLLSERTDKNKLLRQIQHNSTIELAPELENYTYGREVRQSISNISTYLQFQTPEDIATAPTHLTWLTPTDTFLRPTVIQALTHLSNLSQEVHRANIVSSAVNKRNAILIANYQLEDLKTYVTDEIHPNYPEQKLLHRIIDQWQTIITREGGNLANQTLEKPIENPYVVGPPVTGNLFVGREDILKTLEELWTKPGQLESVVIYGHRRMGKTSILRNLPGRFNTHTKIVNFNAQTQGNVRTTNELLCNLAEAIYDELPTHLQTNIPEPKITDFDRPEQAFKRFLKKLEPHRQNDRFIIAIDEFELIEDGIKKGYFEPSLIGHWRGILNDFHWIIFAFAGLHTLQEMTQDYWNPLFGSVRKIPVSFLKRTAADQLITNPDENFAIDYSPEALKLIYNLTGGQPYLIQLICQNLVSNFNRQRFEEQRAIESLFTEKEVETIVTNPNFFRDGTAYFRAIWEQAQETHAETQLAILKQLALNPTTELELTHQLNHPFIPEALKLLRTHDIIQLNSIDQYEYRVELMRQWVRDRD
;
A
#
# COMPACT_ATOMS: atom_id res chain seq x y z
N MET A 1 36.24 -22.19 12.11
CA MET A 1 34.96 -22.51 12.77
C MET A 1 33.78 -22.40 11.84
N LEU A 2 33.75 -21.54 10.83
CA LEU A 2 32.60 -21.36 9.92
C LEU A 2 32.36 -22.53 8.93
N PHE A 3 33.27 -23.47 8.82
CA PHE A 3 33.26 -24.54 7.82
C PHE A 3 32.80 -25.92 8.33
N ALA A 4 32.54 -26.05 9.63
CA ALA A 4 32.16 -27.34 10.22
C ALA A 4 30.64 -27.63 10.18
N GLU A 5 29.82 -26.62 9.91
CA GLU A 5 28.36 -26.75 9.98
C GLU A 5 27.65 -26.87 8.63
N LEU A 6 28.39 -26.88 7.51
CA LEU A 6 27.79 -26.97 6.17
C LEU A 6 27.56 -28.42 5.68
N SER A 7 27.54 -29.39 6.57
CA SER A 7 27.34 -30.81 6.27
C SER A 7 25.86 -31.18 6.18
N GLY A 8 25.11 -30.71 5.21
CA GLY A 8 23.71 -31.12 5.16
C GLY A 8 22.92 -30.80 3.89
N VAL A 9 23.53 -30.38 2.81
CA VAL A 9 22.79 -30.01 1.59
C VAL A 9 23.11 -30.96 0.44
N SER A 10 22.11 -31.81 0.08
CA SER A 10 22.17 -32.67 -1.12
C SER A 10 21.46 -31.98 -2.28
N PHE A 11 22.12 -31.91 -3.43
CA PHE A 11 21.53 -31.42 -4.67
C PHE A 11 21.21 -32.59 -5.60
N TYR A 12 19.98 -32.66 -6.05
CA TYR A 12 19.51 -33.56 -7.10
C TYR A 12 18.96 -32.74 -8.26
N TYR A 13 19.43 -33.03 -9.46
CA TYR A 13 18.83 -32.54 -10.68
C TYR A 13 18.24 -33.72 -11.45
N ASN A 14 16.97 -33.71 -11.76
CA ASN A 14 16.24 -34.83 -12.40
C ASN A 14 16.43 -36.19 -11.71
N GLY A 15 16.63 -36.21 -10.40
CA GLY A 15 16.80 -37.46 -9.64
C GLY A 15 18.20 -38.07 -9.64
N GLU A 16 19.20 -37.43 -10.31
CA GLU A 16 20.60 -37.88 -10.32
C GLU A 16 21.47 -36.96 -9.49
N ALA A 17 22.43 -37.55 -8.78
CA ALA A 17 23.38 -36.79 -7.96
C ALA A 17 24.39 -36.05 -8.86
N VAL A 18 24.59 -34.76 -8.60
CA VAL A 18 25.52 -33.89 -9.35
C VAL A 18 26.99 -34.19 -8.97
N THR A 19 27.40 -35.45 -9.04
CA THR A 19 28.74 -35.90 -8.65
C THR A 19 29.84 -35.55 -9.66
N ASP A 20 29.53 -35.58 -10.96
CA ASP A 20 30.51 -35.31 -12.02
C ASP A 20 30.95 -33.84 -12.09
N LEU A 21 30.05 -32.90 -11.75
CA LEU A 21 30.39 -31.49 -11.69
C LEU A 21 31.40 -31.21 -10.57
N SER A 22 31.16 -31.79 -9.39
CA SER A 22 32.01 -31.58 -8.22
C SER A 22 33.45 -32.07 -8.46
N GLU A 23 33.64 -33.19 -9.18
CA GLU A 23 34.95 -33.69 -9.56
C GLU A 23 35.63 -32.82 -10.61
N ASN A 24 34.89 -32.35 -11.61
CA ASN A 24 35.44 -31.49 -12.66
C ASN A 24 35.76 -30.09 -12.17
N LEU A 25 34.90 -29.48 -11.34
CA LEU A 25 35.23 -28.24 -10.63
C LEU A 25 36.45 -28.42 -9.70
N PHE A 26 36.56 -29.57 -9.02
CA PHE A 26 37.72 -29.91 -8.20
C PHE A 26 39.02 -29.97 -9.01
N ARG A 27 39.02 -30.59 -10.22
CA ARG A 27 40.16 -30.64 -11.14
C ARG A 27 40.52 -29.24 -11.68
N LEU A 28 39.57 -28.41 -11.99
CA LEU A 28 39.72 -27.01 -12.43
C LEU A 28 40.44 -26.18 -11.37
N PHE A 29 40.04 -26.32 -10.10
CA PHE A 29 40.60 -25.55 -8.98
C PHE A 29 41.94 -26.10 -8.46
N SER A 30 42.26 -27.35 -8.74
CA SER A 30 43.55 -27.94 -8.35
C SER A 30 44.70 -27.59 -9.30
N ASN A 31 44.45 -26.96 -10.45
CA ASN A 31 45.46 -26.64 -11.44
C ASN A 31 46.21 -25.34 -11.10
N HIS A 32 47.51 -25.44 -10.89
CA HIS A 32 48.42 -24.43 -10.29
C HIS A 32 48.68 -23.13 -11.09
N ARG A 33 47.91 -22.81 -12.12
CA ARG A 33 48.21 -21.70 -13.04
C ARG A 33 47.77 -20.29 -12.59
N TYR A 34 47.01 -20.14 -11.51
CA TYR A 34 46.45 -18.86 -11.13
C TYR A 34 46.89 -18.38 -9.75
N ARG A 35 47.77 -17.40 -9.72
CA ARG A 35 48.36 -16.85 -8.49
C ARG A 35 48.09 -15.35 -8.38
N LYS A 36 46.99 -14.88 -7.81
CA LYS A 36 46.84 -13.65 -6.99
C LYS A 36 45.42 -13.46 -6.48
N PRO A 37 45.21 -13.10 -5.20
CA PRO A 37 43.86 -13.07 -4.61
C PRO A 37 43.16 -11.74 -4.83
N ILE A 38 41.92 -11.82 -5.27
CA ILE A 38 40.94 -10.84 -4.95
C ILE A 38 40.06 -11.49 -3.86
N PRO A 39 40.10 -11.04 -2.59
CA PRO A 39 39.40 -11.71 -1.48
C PRO A 39 37.91 -11.91 -1.72
N ILE A 40 37.29 -10.95 -2.39
CA ILE A 40 35.87 -10.95 -2.75
C ILE A 40 35.52 -12.06 -3.76
N LEU A 41 36.41 -12.30 -4.74
CA LEU A 41 36.20 -13.33 -5.74
C LEU A 41 36.29 -14.74 -5.15
N GLN A 42 37.11 -14.93 -4.13
CA GLN A 42 37.24 -16.22 -3.41
C GLN A 42 35.96 -16.52 -2.60
N GLU A 43 35.39 -15.54 -1.92
CA GLU A 43 34.12 -15.71 -1.19
C GLU A 43 32.95 -16.01 -2.14
N LEU A 44 32.91 -15.36 -3.29
CA LEU A 44 31.91 -15.56 -4.33
C LEU A 44 31.95 -16.96 -4.94
N ILE A 45 33.14 -17.41 -5.29
CA ILE A 45 33.35 -18.75 -5.84
C ILE A 45 33.02 -19.81 -4.80
N LEU A 46 33.45 -19.59 -3.56
CA LEU A 46 33.09 -20.46 -2.44
C LEU A 46 31.58 -20.57 -2.26
N PHE A 47 30.88 -19.45 -2.36
CA PHE A 47 29.43 -19.37 -2.30
C PHE A 47 28.73 -20.24 -3.35
N PHE A 48 29.12 -20.11 -4.63
CA PHE A 48 28.50 -20.88 -5.70
C PHE A 48 28.91 -22.35 -5.68
N LEU A 49 30.14 -22.65 -5.32
CA LEU A 49 30.60 -24.06 -5.20
C LEU A 49 29.88 -24.76 -4.04
N LEU A 50 29.69 -24.09 -2.91
CA LEU A 50 28.98 -24.69 -1.77
C LEU A 50 27.47 -24.86 -2.07
N SER A 51 26.87 -24.01 -2.89
CA SER A 51 25.51 -24.18 -3.33
C SER A 51 25.34 -25.31 -4.37
N LEU A 52 26.40 -25.71 -5.06
CA LEU A 52 26.42 -26.74 -6.08
C LEU A 52 26.90 -28.12 -5.59
N LEU A 53 27.53 -28.20 -4.42
CA LEU A 53 28.13 -29.45 -3.94
C LEU A 53 27.10 -30.32 -3.20
N SER A 54 27.00 -31.60 -3.63
CA SER A 54 26.25 -32.63 -2.95
C SER A 54 26.87 -33.05 -1.61
N GLU A 55 26.09 -33.65 -0.70
CA GLU A 55 26.54 -34.10 0.62
C GLU A 55 27.69 -35.14 0.60
N ARG A 56 27.87 -35.83 -0.52
CA ARG A 56 28.85 -36.92 -0.64
C ARG A 56 30.26 -36.48 -1.04
N THR A 57 30.47 -35.21 -1.37
CA THR A 57 31.77 -34.68 -1.74
C THR A 57 32.52 -34.20 -0.50
N ASP A 58 33.82 -34.49 -0.40
CA ASP A 58 34.69 -34.05 0.70
C ASP A 58 34.88 -32.51 0.63
N LYS A 59 33.86 -31.80 1.12
CA LYS A 59 33.77 -30.32 1.15
C LYS A 59 35.00 -29.70 1.83
N ASN A 60 35.51 -30.33 2.86
CA ASN A 60 36.66 -29.82 3.61
C ASN A 60 37.94 -29.84 2.77
N LYS A 61 38.11 -30.83 1.90
CA LYS A 61 39.26 -30.93 1.00
C LYS A 61 39.21 -29.89 -0.11
N LEU A 62 38.02 -29.70 -0.69
CA LEU A 62 37.77 -28.67 -1.70
C LEU A 62 37.95 -27.26 -1.13
N LEU A 63 37.42 -26.98 0.05
CA LEU A 63 37.56 -25.71 0.74
C LEU A 63 39.01 -25.35 1.06
N ARG A 64 39.83 -26.30 1.52
CA ARG A 64 41.26 -26.07 1.75
C ARG A 64 42.00 -25.75 0.46
N GLN A 65 41.62 -26.34 -0.66
CA GLN A 65 42.26 -26.06 -1.95
C GLN A 65 41.84 -24.70 -2.53
N ILE A 66 40.60 -24.28 -2.35
CA ILE A 66 40.10 -22.95 -2.76
C ILE A 66 40.77 -21.86 -1.92
N GLN A 67 40.96 -22.06 -0.62
CA GLN A 67 41.68 -21.12 0.25
C GLN A 67 43.15 -20.93 -0.13
N HIS A 68 43.76 -21.91 -0.78
CA HIS A 68 45.18 -21.86 -1.21
C HIS A 68 45.40 -21.31 -2.63
N ASN A 69 44.38 -21.30 -3.48
CA ASN A 69 44.48 -20.90 -4.89
C ASN A 69 43.65 -19.64 -5.18
N SER A 70 44.35 -18.59 -5.38
CA SER A 70 43.84 -17.24 -5.27
C SER A 70 43.65 -16.46 -6.56
N THR A 71 43.20 -17.03 -7.65
CA THR A 71 42.56 -16.29 -8.77
C THR A 71 41.88 -17.29 -9.69
N ILE A 72 40.57 -17.20 -9.79
CA ILE A 72 39.85 -17.99 -10.78
C ILE A 72 39.41 -17.00 -11.86
N GLU A 73 40.13 -16.96 -12.97
CA GLU A 73 39.50 -16.72 -14.24
C GLU A 73 38.49 -17.85 -14.40
N LEU A 74 37.19 -17.53 -14.41
CA LEU A 74 36.12 -18.50 -14.61
C LEU A 74 36.40 -19.24 -15.91
N ALA A 75 36.86 -20.49 -15.76
CA ALA A 75 37.35 -21.25 -16.90
C ALA A 75 36.21 -21.37 -17.94
N PRO A 76 36.49 -21.16 -19.23
CA PRO A 76 35.53 -21.34 -20.31
C PRO A 76 34.83 -22.71 -20.30
N GLU A 77 35.49 -23.70 -19.69
CA GLU A 77 34.97 -25.07 -19.55
C GLU A 77 33.68 -25.15 -18.71
N LEU A 78 33.42 -24.22 -17.79
CA LEU A 78 32.15 -24.16 -17.06
C LEU A 78 30.94 -23.97 -17.99
N GLU A 79 31.12 -23.35 -19.16
CA GLU A 79 30.06 -23.15 -20.15
C GLU A 79 29.52 -24.45 -20.78
N ASN A 80 30.31 -25.53 -20.71
CA ASN A 80 29.92 -26.83 -21.24
C ASN A 80 28.88 -27.56 -20.36
N TYR A 81 28.62 -27.04 -19.16
CA TYR A 81 27.64 -27.62 -18.23
C TYR A 81 26.35 -26.80 -18.22
N THR A 82 25.21 -27.46 -18.11
CA THR A 82 23.90 -26.81 -18.13
C THR A 82 23.76 -25.71 -17.09
N TYR A 83 24.31 -25.90 -15.90
CA TYR A 83 24.32 -24.93 -14.78
C TYR A 83 25.63 -24.11 -14.69
N GLY A 84 26.67 -24.47 -15.40
CA GLY A 84 27.95 -23.76 -15.37
C GLY A 84 27.86 -22.34 -15.90
N ARG A 85 27.01 -22.12 -16.90
CA ARG A 85 26.70 -20.80 -17.43
C ARG A 85 26.00 -19.93 -16.40
N GLU A 86 25.00 -20.47 -15.69
CA GLU A 86 24.28 -19.79 -14.61
C GLU A 86 25.22 -19.38 -13.46
N VAL A 87 26.07 -20.30 -13.02
CA VAL A 87 27.09 -20.04 -11.98
C VAL A 87 28.02 -18.92 -12.40
N ARG A 88 28.57 -18.98 -13.62
CA ARG A 88 29.46 -17.95 -14.16
C ARG A 88 28.82 -16.59 -14.23
N GLN A 89 27.59 -16.51 -14.72
CA GLN A 89 26.82 -15.27 -14.80
C GLN A 89 26.50 -14.70 -13.41
N SER A 90 26.09 -15.53 -12.47
CA SER A 90 25.83 -15.12 -11.10
C SER A 90 27.08 -14.55 -10.42
N ILE A 91 28.22 -15.21 -10.54
CA ILE A 91 29.50 -14.70 -9.99
C ILE A 91 29.88 -13.37 -10.63
N SER A 92 29.77 -13.26 -11.97
CA SER A 92 30.05 -12.04 -12.70
C SER A 92 29.17 -10.88 -12.23
N ASN A 93 27.86 -11.13 -12.09
CA ASN A 93 26.90 -10.11 -11.68
C ASN A 93 27.13 -9.62 -10.25
N ILE A 94 27.35 -10.54 -9.30
CA ILE A 94 27.61 -10.17 -7.91
C ILE A 94 28.92 -9.38 -7.81
N SER A 95 29.97 -9.80 -8.53
CA SER A 95 31.21 -9.05 -8.61
C SER A 95 31.01 -7.64 -9.17
N THR A 96 30.17 -7.50 -10.19
CA THR A 96 29.80 -6.21 -10.79
C THR A 96 29.03 -5.34 -9.79
N TYR A 97 28.03 -5.88 -9.12
CA TYR A 97 27.22 -5.15 -8.14
C TYR A 97 28.02 -4.62 -6.96
N LEU A 98 29.05 -5.36 -6.53
CA LEU A 98 29.99 -4.92 -5.50
C LEU A 98 30.99 -3.87 -5.99
N GLN A 99 31.07 -3.59 -7.29
CA GLN A 99 31.93 -2.54 -7.86
C GLN A 99 31.16 -1.26 -8.20
N PHE A 100 29.84 -1.24 -8.10
CA PHE A 100 29.04 -0.07 -8.35
C PHE A 100 29.42 1.09 -7.43
N GLN A 101 29.55 2.29 -7.98
CA GLN A 101 29.97 3.49 -7.26
C GLN A 101 28.96 4.64 -7.38
N THR A 102 28.05 4.56 -8.36
CA THR A 102 27.11 5.61 -8.73
C THR A 102 25.68 5.08 -8.84
N PRO A 103 24.66 5.93 -8.72
CA PRO A 103 23.28 5.55 -9.00
C PRO A 103 23.09 5.05 -10.44
N GLU A 104 23.84 5.59 -11.39
CA GLU A 104 23.81 5.17 -12.80
C GLU A 104 24.25 3.70 -12.93
N ASP A 105 25.26 3.29 -12.18
CA ASP A 105 25.69 1.88 -12.15
C ASP A 105 24.56 0.98 -11.64
N ILE A 106 23.92 1.37 -10.53
CA ILE A 106 22.80 0.61 -9.94
C ILE A 106 21.66 0.48 -10.95
N ALA A 107 21.34 1.53 -11.71
CA ALA A 107 20.29 1.52 -12.73
C ALA A 107 20.53 0.48 -13.84
N THR A 108 21.78 0.04 -14.04
CA THR A 108 22.13 -1.00 -15.03
C THR A 108 21.89 -2.43 -14.54
N ALA A 109 21.68 -2.64 -13.23
CA ALA A 109 21.59 -3.98 -12.64
C ALA A 109 20.58 -4.92 -13.32
N PRO A 110 19.38 -4.48 -13.76
CA PRO A 110 18.43 -5.36 -14.45
C PRO A 110 18.99 -5.98 -15.73
N THR A 111 19.88 -5.29 -16.43
CA THR A 111 20.49 -5.79 -17.68
C THR A 111 21.38 -6.99 -17.46
N HIS A 112 21.93 -7.14 -16.25
CA HIS A 112 22.79 -8.25 -15.87
C HIS A 112 22.01 -9.49 -15.41
N LEU A 113 20.69 -9.37 -15.15
CA LEU A 113 19.84 -10.46 -14.67
C LEU A 113 18.91 -11.06 -15.74
N THR A 114 19.12 -10.73 -17.01
CA THR A 114 18.28 -11.21 -18.14
C THR A 114 18.32 -12.73 -18.33
N TRP A 115 19.34 -13.40 -17.78
CA TRP A 115 19.50 -14.86 -17.81
C TRP A 115 18.73 -15.57 -16.69
N LEU A 116 18.28 -14.86 -15.66
CA LEU A 116 17.61 -15.44 -14.51
C LEU A 116 16.19 -15.87 -14.88
N THR A 117 15.96 -17.16 -14.95
CA THR A 117 14.63 -17.76 -15.16
C THR A 117 14.15 -18.37 -13.84
N PRO A 118 13.00 -17.94 -13.28
CA PRO A 118 12.55 -18.41 -11.96
C PRO A 118 12.24 -19.90 -11.89
N THR A 119 12.06 -20.56 -13.03
CA THR A 119 11.59 -21.95 -13.10
C THR A 119 12.67 -22.99 -13.30
N ASP A 120 13.86 -22.59 -13.79
CA ASP A 120 14.95 -23.52 -14.18
C ASP A 120 16.31 -23.05 -13.67
N THR A 121 16.41 -22.72 -12.39
CA THR A 121 17.66 -22.23 -11.80
C THR A 121 18.10 -23.09 -10.61
N PHE A 122 19.42 -23.20 -10.43
CA PHE A 122 20.05 -23.85 -9.27
C PHE A 122 20.13 -22.96 -8.04
N LEU A 123 19.82 -21.68 -8.19
CA LEU A 123 19.82 -20.75 -7.06
C LEU A 123 18.67 -21.07 -6.10
N ARG A 124 18.91 -20.81 -4.82
CA ARG A 124 17.85 -20.96 -3.82
C ARG A 124 16.72 -19.98 -4.12
N PRO A 125 15.44 -20.37 -3.96
CA PRO A 125 14.31 -19.48 -4.20
C PRO A 125 14.41 -18.13 -3.48
N THR A 126 14.92 -18.14 -2.23
CA THR A 126 15.16 -16.92 -1.45
C THR A 126 16.20 -16.00 -2.06
N VAL A 127 17.27 -16.56 -2.67
CA VAL A 127 18.30 -15.78 -3.39
C VAL A 127 17.73 -15.20 -4.69
N ILE A 128 16.94 -15.99 -5.43
CA ILE A 128 16.25 -15.51 -6.65
C ILE A 128 15.35 -14.34 -6.32
N GLN A 129 14.58 -14.45 -5.25
CA GLN A 129 13.69 -13.39 -4.79
C GLN A 129 14.49 -12.13 -4.38
N ALA A 130 15.60 -12.29 -3.67
CA ALA A 130 16.47 -11.16 -3.32
C ALA A 130 17.06 -10.47 -4.57
N LEU A 131 17.52 -11.22 -5.56
CA LEU A 131 18.02 -10.68 -6.83
C LEU A 131 16.92 -9.98 -7.63
N THR A 132 15.71 -10.50 -7.60
CA THR A 132 14.54 -9.87 -8.22
C THR A 132 14.20 -8.54 -7.54
N HIS A 133 14.27 -8.47 -6.22
CA HIS A 133 14.09 -7.23 -5.47
C HIS A 133 15.16 -6.20 -5.83
N LEU A 134 16.45 -6.60 -5.93
CA LEU A 134 17.51 -5.71 -6.40
C LEU A 134 17.25 -5.19 -7.81
N SER A 135 16.72 -6.02 -8.71
CA SER A 135 16.36 -5.61 -10.05
C SER A 135 15.22 -4.58 -10.07
N ASN A 136 14.18 -4.81 -9.27
CA ASN A 136 13.03 -3.89 -9.17
C ASN A 136 13.44 -2.53 -8.60
N LEU A 137 14.24 -2.52 -7.55
CA LEU A 137 14.83 -1.32 -6.95
C LEU A 137 15.68 -0.54 -7.97
N SER A 138 16.46 -1.23 -8.79
CA SER A 138 17.27 -0.59 -9.82
C SER A 138 16.44 0.14 -10.87
N GLN A 139 15.20 -0.28 -11.11
CA GLN A 139 14.26 0.44 -11.98
C GLN A 139 13.84 1.78 -11.38
N GLU A 140 13.66 1.85 -10.06
CA GLU A 140 13.36 3.13 -9.39
C GLU A 140 14.56 4.09 -9.47
N VAL A 141 15.78 3.57 -9.28
CA VAL A 141 17.01 4.37 -9.49
C VAL A 141 17.13 4.81 -10.95
N HIS A 142 16.78 3.97 -11.91
CA HIS A 142 16.74 4.34 -13.33
C HIS A 142 15.74 5.44 -13.60
N ARG A 143 14.54 5.40 -13.01
CA ARG A 143 13.56 6.49 -13.08
C ARG A 143 14.12 7.79 -12.54
N ALA A 144 14.82 7.75 -11.40
CA ALA A 144 15.49 8.92 -10.85
C ALA A 144 16.47 9.57 -11.83
N ASN A 145 17.15 8.79 -12.64
CA ASN A 145 18.13 9.29 -13.61
C ASN A 145 17.50 9.93 -14.87
N ILE A 146 16.30 9.51 -15.25
CA ILE A 146 15.59 10.01 -16.44
C ILE A 146 14.83 11.31 -16.14
N VAL A 147 14.39 11.50 -14.91
CA VAL A 147 13.54 12.63 -14.53
C VAL A 147 14.36 13.91 -14.40
N SER A 148 13.92 14.97 -15.07
CA SER A 148 14.57 16.30 -15.07
C SER A 148 14.32 17.10 -13.79
N SER A 149 13.25 16.80 -13.03
CA SER A 149 12.94 17.45 -11.77
C SER A 149 13.80 16.86 -10.64
N ALA A 150 14.52 17.70 -9.91
CA ALA A 150 15.31 17.29 -8.74
C ALA A 150 14.45 16.62 -7.66
N VAL A 151 13.20 17.02 -7.55
CA VAL A 151 12.21 16.49 -6.61
C VAL A 151 11.83 15.07 -6.97
N ASN A 152 11.49 14.81 -8.25
CA ASN A 152 11.14 13.46 -8.69
C ASN A 152 12.35 12.51 -8.63
N LYS A 153 13.55 13.02 -8.95
CA LYS A 153 14.81 12.29 -8.77
C LYS A 153 14.99 11.86 -7.31
N ARG A 154 14.77 12.77 -6.40
CA ARG A 154 14.87 12.57 -4.96
C ARG A 154 13.86 11.55 -4.43
N ASN A 155 12.60 11.63 -4.87
CA ASN A 155 11.56 10.68 -4.46
C ASN A 155 11.86 9.25 -4.92
N ALA A 156 12.33 9.07 -6.15
CA ALA A 156 12.75 7.78 -6.64
C ALA A 156 13.94 7.22 -5.84
N ILE A 157 14.89 8.07 -5.45
CA ILE A 157 16.02 7.73 -4.57
C ILE A 157 15.53 7.30 -3.17
N LEU A 158 14.53 7.99 -2.60
CA LEU A 158 13.93 7.60 -1.32
C LEU A 158 13.21 6.26 -1.40
N ILE A 159 12.40 6.04 -2.43
CA ILE A 159 11.72 4.75 -2.66
C ILE A 159 12.74 3.62 -2.76
N ALA A 160 13.84 3.84 -3.53
CA ALA A 160 14.91 2.87 -3.65
C ALA A 160 15.58 2.56 -2.30
N ASN A 161 15.77 3.56 -1.44
CA ASN A 161 16.33 3.36 -0.10
C ASN A 161 15.42 2.49 0.79
N TYR A 162 14.10 2.71 0.76
CA TYR A 162 13.15 1.86 1.49
C TYR A 162 13.14 0.43 0.99
N GLN A 163 13.16 0.24 -0.32
CA GLN A 163 13.24 -1.10 -0.89
C GLN A 163 14.52 -1.83 -0.49
N LEU A 164 15.64 -1.09 -0.26
CA LEU A 164 16.86 -1.67 0.29
C LEU A 164 16.71 -2.08 1.76
N GLU A 165 16.03 -1.29 2.57
CA GLU A 165 15.77 -1.64 3.97
C GLU A 165 14.86 -2.86 4.08
N ASP A 166 13.79 -2.91 3.28
CA ASP A 166 12.90 -4.07 3.19
C ASP A 166 13.66 -5.32 2.73
N LEU A 167 14.51 -5.16 1.72
CA LEU A 167 15.36 -6.26 1.22
C LEU A 167 16.38 -6.70 2.29
N LYS A 168 16.96 -5.78 3.04
CA LYS A 168 17.88 -6.10 4.15
C LYS A 168 17.19 -6.93 5.22
N THR A 169 15.97 -6.56 5.57
CA THR A 169 15.13 -7.31 6.50
C THR A 169 14.82 -8.70 5.94
N TYR A 170 14.37 -8.77 4.70
CA TYR A 170 14.10 -10.05 4.02
C TYR A 170 15.33 -10.97 4.01
N VAL A 171 16.50 -10.45 3.65
CA VAL A 171 17.76 -11.21 3.62
C VAL A 171 18.16 -11.70 5.03
N THR A 172 17.87 -10.91 6.06
CA THR A 172 18.16 -11.28 7.45
C THR A 172 17.23 -12.39 7.94
N ASP A 173 15.95 -12.32 7.61
CA ASP A 173 14.92 -13.18 8.18
C ASP A 173 14.76 -14.49 7.38
N GLU A 174 14.84 -14.43 6.05
CA GLU A 174 14.53 -15.55 5.16
C GLU A 174 15.76 -16.34 4.70
N ILE A 175 16.97 -15.77 4.78
CA ILE A 175 18.21 -16.45 4.40
C ILE A 175 18.98 -16.83 5.66
N HIS A 176 19.20 -18.13 5.84
CA HIS A 176 19.85 -18.64 7.05
C HIS A 176 21.24 -18.01 7.26
N PRO A 177 21.61 -17.57 8.50
CA PRO A 177 22.86 -16.85 8.80
C PRO A 177 24.14 -17.59 8.40
N ASN A 178 24.10 -18.90 8.34
CA ASN A 178 25.24 -19.73 7.94
C ASN A 178 25.40 -19.82 6.41
N TYR A 179 24.47 -19.27 5.63
CA TYR A 179 24.60 -19.25 4.18
C TYR A 179 25.46 -18.08 3.72
N PRO A 180 26.51 -18.33 2.90
CA PRO A 180 27.40 -17.26 2.41
C PRO A 180 26.64 -16.17 1.63
N GLU A 181 25.51 -16.52 1.03
CA GLU A 181 24.62 -15.62 0.29
C GLU A 181 24.16 -14.45 1.13
N GLN A 182 23.79 -14.72 2.38
CA GLN A 182 23.31 -13.68 3.27
C GLN A 182 24.35 -12.55 3.41
N LYS A 183 25.61 -12.92 3.67
CA LYS A 183 26.68 -11.93 3.84
C LYS A 183 26.95 -11.13 2.56
N LEU A 184 26.90 -11.79 1.40
CA LEU A 184 27.15 -11.13 0.12
C LEU A 184 26.02 -10.15 -0.24
N LEU A 185 24.78 -10.57 -0.05
CA LEU A 185 23.62 -9.72 -0.28
C LEU A 185 23.63 -8.52 0.68
N HIS A 186 23.94 -8.72 1.96
CA HIS A 186 24.12 -7.60 2.89
C HIS A 186 25.20 -6.61 2.44
N ARG A 187 26.33 -7.07 1.95
CA ARG A 187 27.38 -6.19 1.44
C ARG A 187 26.93 -5.38 0.23
N ILE A 188 26.21 -6.00 -0.71
CA ILE A 188 25.63 -5.29 -1.86
C ILE A 188 24.62 -4.24 -1.35
N ILE A 189 23.72 -4.62 -0.47
CA ILE A 189 22.70 -3.74 0.09
C ILE A 189 23.33 -2.55 0.81
N ASP A 190 24.29 -2.78 1.70
CA ASP A 190 24.96 -1.73 2.47
C ASP A 190 25.73 -0.76 1.55
N GLN A 191 26.37 -1.28 0.50
CA GLN A 191 27.06 -0.45 -0.48
C GLN A 191 26.09 0.39 -1.30
N TRP A 192 25.02 -0.21 -1.81
CA TRP A 192 24.02 0.50 -2.59
C TRP A 192 23.28 1.53 -1.72
N GLN A 193 22.99 1.20 -0.48
CA GLN A 193 22.40 2.15 0.49
C GLN A 193 23.32 3.36 0.71
N THR A 194 24.64 3.15 0.81
CA THR A 194 25.62 4.23 0.93
C THR A 194 25.61 5.14 -0.31
N ILE A 195 25.54 4.56 -1.52
CA ILE A 195 25.51 5.32 -2.77
C ILE A 195 24.22 6.15 -2.86
N ILE A 196 23.08 5.52 -2.60
CA ILE A 196 21.76 6.13 -2.67
C ILE A 196 21.59 7.24 -1.64
N THR A 197 22.04 7.02 -0.40
CA THR A 197 21.98 8.03 0.67
C THR A 197 22.84 9.25 0.34
N ARG A 198 24.05 9.04 -0.22
CA ARG A 198 24.92 10.13 -0.65
C ARG A 198 24.26 10.98 -1.74
N GLU A 199 23.63 10.34 -2.72
CA GLU A 199 22.92 11.07 -3.79
C GLU A 199 21.71 11.83 -3.26
N GLY A 200 20.93 11.25 -2.36
CA GLY A 200 19.83 11.94 -1.67
C GLY A 200 20.29 13.21 -0.95
N GLY A 201 21.44 13.16 -0.26
CA GLY A 201 22.03 14.32 0.41
C GLY A 201 22.47 15.43 -0.56
N ASN A 202 23.00 15.07 -1.73
CA ASN A 202 23.40 16.04 -2.76
C ASN A 202 22.20 16.81 -3.34
N LEU A 203 21.05 16.17 -3.44
CA LEU A 203 19.81 16.79 -3.95
C LEU A 203 19.12 17.70 -2.91
N ALA A 204 19.47 17.59 -1.63
CA ALA A 204 18.87 18.36 -0.54
C ALA A 204 19.23 19.85 -0.53
N ASN A 205 20.27 20.27 -1.22
CA ASN A 205 20.85 21.62 -1.12
C ASN A 205 20.24 22.67 -2.07
N GLN A 206 19.04 22.43 -2.65
CA GLN A 206 18.40 23.47 -3.47
C GLN A 206 17.82 24.59 -2.61
N THR A 207 18.28 25.81 -2.81
CA THR A 207 17.78 27.03 -2.15
C THR A 207 16.35 27.35 -2.61
N LEU A 208 15.39 27.28 -1.69
CA LEU A 208 14.01 27.72 -1.90
C LEU A 208 13.97 29.27 -1.82
N GLU A 209 13.53 29.90 -2.90
CA GLU A 209 13.41 31.39 -2.99
C GLU A 209 12.00 31.88 -2.63
N LYS A 210 10.99 31.03 -2.63
CA LYS A 210 9.58 31.38 -2.40
C LYS A 210 8.93 30.41 -1.41
N PRO A 211 7.86 30.86 -0.70
CA PRO A 211 7.04 29.95 0.09
C PRO A 211 6.53 28.79 -0.77
N ILE A 212 6.53 27.59 -0.17
CA ILE A 212 6.04 26.39 -0.82
C ILE A 212 4.52 26.42 -0.79
N GLU A 213 3.89 26.26 -1.94
CA GLU A 213 2.45 26.01 -1.99
C GLU A 213 2.19 24.69 -1.27
N ASN A 214 1.28 24.71 -0.28
CA ASN A 214 1.02 23.54 0.53
C ASN A 214 0.19 22.54 -0.26
N PRO A 215 0.75 21.38 -0.67
CA PRO A 215 0.06 20.44 -1.55
C PRO A 215 -0.93 19.54 -0.80
N TYR A 216 -0.78 19.43 0.53
CA TYR A 216 -1.59 18.51 1.32
C TYR A 216 -3.01 19.05 1.54
N VAL A 217 -3.99 18.18 1.33
CA VAL A 217 -5.42 18.51 1.38
C VAL A 217 -6.08 17.80 2.56
N VAL A 218 -6.49 18.56 3.57
CA VAL A 218 -7.15 18.02 4.76
C VAL A 218 -8.65 18.21 4.67
N GLY A 219 -9.38 17.11 4.52
CA GLY A 219 -10.85 17.09 4.49
C GLY A 219 -11.43 16.74 3.14
N PRO A 220 -11.27 17.53 2.08
CA PRO A 220 -11.80 17.20 0.76
C PRO A 220 -11.23 15.88 0.19
N PRO A 221 -11.98 15.20 -0.70
CA PRO A 221 -11.47 14.06 -1.44
C PRO A 221 -10.29 14.43 -2.35
N VAL A 222 -9.30 13.54 -2.43
CA VAL A 222 -8.06 13.76 -3.16
C VAL A 222 -8.05 13.09 -4.53
N THR A 223 -7.27 13.67 -5.45
CA THR A 223 -6.98 13.16 -6.79
C THR A 223 -5.49 13.32 -7.10
N GLY A 224 -5.02 12.79 -8.23
CA GLY A 224 -3.62 12.94 -8.65
C GLY A 224 -2.63 12.29 -7.68
N ASN A 225 -1.51 12.97 -7.41
CA ASN A 225 -0.40 12.43 -6.61
C ASN A 225 -0.76 12.15 -5.13
N LEU A 226 -1.79 12.81 -4.61
CA LEU A 226 -2.29 12.55 -3.25
C LEU A 226 -3.15 11.27 -3.17
N PHE A 227 -3.56 10.70 -4.31
CA PHE A 227 -4.35 9.47 -4.36
C PHE A 227 -3.44 8.26 -4.58
N VAL A 228 -2.95 7.68 -3.50
CA VAL A 228 -1.98 6.58 -3.49
C VAL A 228 -2.49 5.37 -2.71
N GLY A 229 -1.90 4.20 -3.00
CA GLY A 229 -2.11 2.97 -2.24
C GLY A 229 -3.53 2.41 -2.34
N ARG A 230 -4.21 2.66 -3.46
CA ARG A 230 -5.55 2.17 -3.78
C ARG A 230 -5.61 1.48 -5.15
N GLU A 231 -4.47 1.21 -5.74
CA GLU A 231 -4.31 0.60 -7.07
C GLU A 231 -4.93 -0.80 -7.11
N ASP A 232 -4.83 -1.56 -6.03
CA ASP A 232 -5.43 -2.88 -5.86
C ASP A 232 -6.98 -2.81 -5.89
N ILE A 233 -7.55 -1.82 -5.21
CA ILE A 233 -9.00 -1.58 -5.22
C ILE A 233 -9.46 -1.16 -6.62
N LEU A 234 -8.77 -0.19 -7.23
CA LEU A 234 -9.11 0.29 -8.57
C LEU A 234 -9.01 -0.83 -9.60
N LYS A 235 -7.95 -1.64 -9.54
CA LYS A 235 -7.80 -2.80 -10.41
C LYS A 235 -8.93 -3.83 -10.21
N THR A 236 -9.32 -4.09 -8.97
CA THR A 236 -10.45 -4.96 -8.66
C THR A 236 -11.74 -4.43 -9.29
N LEU A 237 -12.01 -3.11 -9.17
CA LEU A 237 -13.17 -2.47 -9.77
C LEU A 237 -13.13 -2.53 -11.30
N GLU A 238 -11.96 -2.28 -11.91
CA GLU A 238 -11.76 -2.42 -13.35
C GLU A 238 -12.05 -3.86 -13.82
N GLU A 239 -11.55 -4.87 -13.12
CA GLU A 239 -11.82 -6.28 -13.44
C GLU A 239 -13.30 -6.65 -13.33
N LEU A 240 -14.02 -6.15 -12.31
CA LEU A 240 -15.44 -6.43 -12.11
C LEU A 240 -16.33 -5.74 -13.16
N TRP A 241 -15.93 -4.57 -13.65
CA TRP A 241 -16.77 -3.73 -14.52
C TRP A 241 -16.38 -3.74 -16.00
N THR A 242 -15.28 -4.42 -16.36
CA THR A 242 -14.86 -4.58 -17.77
C THR A 242 -15.25 -5.93 -18.36
N LYS A 243 -15.51 -6.96 -17.55
CA LYS A 243 -15.87 -8.29 -18.03
C LYS A 243 -17.24 -8.29 -18.74
N PRO A 244 -17.32 -8.74 -20.01
CA PRO A 244 -18.59 -8.83 -20.71
C PRO A 244 -19.55 -9.83 -20.02
N GLY A 245 -20.78 -9.40 -19.75
CA GLY A 245 -21.85 -10.25 -19.25
C GLY A 245 -21.85 -10.58 -17.75
N GLN A 246 -20.89 -10.08 -16.99
CA GLN A 246 -20.82 -10.28 -15.53
C GLN A 246 -20.45 -8.98 -14.84
N LEU A 247 -21.36 -8.03 -14.84
CA LEU A 247 -21.18 -6.77 -14.10
C LEU A 247 -21.65 -6.97 -12.66
N GLU A 248 -20.74 -6.81 -11.72
CA GLU A 248 -21.05 -6.93 -10.30
C GLU A 248 -21.16 -5.57 -9.64
N SER A 249 -22.26 -5.33 -8.92
CA SER A 249 -22.35 -4.19 -8.01
C SER A 249 -21.45 -4.38 -6.80
N VAL A 250 -20.98 -3.29 -6.25
CA VAL A 250 -19.99 -3.31 -5.16
C VAL A 250 -20.44 -2.48 -3.97
N VAL A 251 -19.95 -2.82 -2.79
CA VAL A 251 -19.98 -1.97 -1.61
C VAL A 251 -18.54 -1.71 -1.15
N ILE A 252 -18.16 -0.45 -1.15
CA ILE A 252 -16.85 0.07 -0.70
C ILE A 252 -17.05 0.56 0.73
N TYR A 253 -16.53 -0.15 1.70
CA TYR A 253 -16.79 0.12 3.11
C TYR A 253 -15.50 0.33 3.90
N GLY A 254 -15.58 1.04 5.01
CA GLY A 254 -14.45 1.33 5.90
C GLY A 254 -14.67 2.62 6.67
N HIS A 255 -13.75 2.95 7.56
CA HIS A 255 -13.83 4.10 8.44
C HIS A 255 -13.97 5.44 7.72
N ARG A 256 -14.41 6.44 8.48
CA ARG A 256 -14.39 7.84 8.02
C ARG A 256 -12.97 8.24 7.62
N ARG A 257 -12.89 9.08 6.56
CA ARG A 257 -11.63 9.67 6.06
C ARG A 257 -10.57 8.66 5.58
N MET A 258 -10.98 7.44 5.23
CA MET A 258 -10.12 6.43 4.60
C MET A 258 -9.97 6.60 3.09
N GLY A 259 -10.66 7.56 2.50
CA GLY A 259 -10.56 7.86 1.07
C GLY A 259 -11.57 7.13 0.19
N LYS A 260 -12.72 6.66 0.72
CA LYS A 260 -13.80 6.04 -0.07
C LYS A 260 -14.31 6.96 -1.18
N THR A 261 -14.66 8.19 -0.83
CA THR A 261 -15.05 9.23 -1.80
C THR A 261 -13.94 9.51 -2.81
N SER A 262 -12.66 9.49 -2.38
CA SER A 262 -11.52 9.65 -3.29
C SER A 262 -11.43 8.50 -4.29
N ILE A 263 -11.71 7.25 -3.89
CA ILE A 263 -11.78 6.11 -4.80
C ILE A 263 -12.85 6.37 -5.86
N LEU A 264 -14.08 6.75 -5.47
CA LEU A 264 -15.18 7.04 -6.41
C LEU A 264 -14.80 8.17 -7.38
N ARG A 265 -14.16 9.23 -6.91
CA ARG A 265 -13.74 10.38 -7.74
C ARG A 265 -12.59 10.06 -8.71
N ASN A 266 -11.79 9.05 -8.42
CA ASN A 266 -10.70 8.61 -9.29
C ASN A 266 -11.09 7.48 -10.26
N LEU A 267 -12.38 7.11 -10.33
CA LEU A 267 -12.92 6.17 -11.31
C LEU A 267 -13.05 6.75 -12.74
N PRO A 268 -13.48 8.02 -12.93
CA PRO A 268 -13.61 8.60 -14.28
C PRO A 268 -12.28 8.55 -15.04
N GLY A 269 -12.36 8.25 -16.33
CA GLY A 269 -11.18 8.14 -17.20
C GLY A 269 -10.46 6.79 -17.19
N ARG A 270 -10.80 5.89 -16.27
CA ARG A 270 -10.22 4.53 -16.21
C ARG A 270 -10.98 3.51 -17.06
N PHE A 271 -12.20 3.82 -17.45
CA PHE A 271 -13.06 2.94 -18.24
C PHE A 271 -13.17 3.45 -19.68
N ASN A 272 -13.64 2.58 -20.57
CA ASN A 272 -13.91 2.96 -21.96
C ASN A 272 -15.05 4.01 -22.04
N THR A 273 -15.22 4.64 -23.18
CA THR A 273 -16.21 5.69 -23.44
C THR A 273 -17.65 5.22 -23.22
N HIS A 274 -17.89 3.92 -23.22
CA HIS A 274 -19.19 3.31 -22.99
C HIS A 274 -19.54 3.08 -21.50
N THR A 275 -18.67 3.44 -20.58
CA THR A 275 -18.92 3.33 -19.14
C THR A 275 -19.11 4.73 -18.57
N LYS A 276 -20.34 5.04 -18.15
CA LYS A 276 -20.70 6.32 -17.52
C LYS A 276 -20.71 6.15 -16.02
N ILE A 277 -20.09 7.08 -15.30
CA ILE A 277 -20.04 7.07 -13.84
C ILE A 277 -20.92 8.22 -13.35
N VAL A 278 -22.01 7.85 -12.69
CA VAL A 278 -22.96 8.79 -12.07
C VAL A 278 -22.58 8.92 -10.60
N ASN A 279 -22.08 10.07 -10.20
CA ASN A 279 -21.75 10.35 -8.81
C ASN A 279 -22.95 10.92 -8.05
N PHE A 280 -23.44 10.18 -7.07
CA PHE A 280 -24.55 10.59 -6.21
C PHE A 280 -24.11 10.58 -4.74
N ASN A 281 -23.99 11.75 -4.14
CA ASN A 281 -23.61 11.87 -2.73
C ASN A 281 -24.87 12.11 -1.89
N ALA A 282 -25.19 11.14 -1.00
CA ALA A 282 -26.36 11.21 -0.14
C ALA A 282 -26.31 12.39 0.86
N GLN A 283 -25.11 12.84 1.24
CA GLN A 283 -24.95 13.99 2.15
C GLN A 283 -25.40 15.31 1.49
N THR A 284 -25.15 15.48 0.18
CA THR A 284 -25.60 16.68 -0.54
C THR A 284 -27.12 16.75 -0.69
N GLN A 285 -27.79 15.62 -0.45
CA GLN A 285 -29.24 15.50 -0.44
C GLN A 285 -29.88 15.87 0.93
N GLY A 286 -29.20 16.64 1.76
CA GLY A 286 -29.54 16.89 3.16
C GLY A 286 -30.96 17.44 3.43
N ASN A 287 -31.63 18.01 2.44
CA ASN A 287 -33.02 18.50 2.53
C ASN A 287 -34.08 17.52 2.00
N VAL A 288 -33.65 16.40 1.40
CA VAL A 288 -34.54 15.36 0.87
C VAL A 288 -35.18 14.59 2.03
N ARG A 289 -36.51 14.54 2.04
CA ARG A 289 -37.30 13.92 3.10
C ARG A 289 -38.28 12.87 2.60
N THR A 290 -38.31 12.61 1.31
CA THR A 290 -39.23 11.65 0.69
C THR A 290 -38.50 10.75 -0.31
N THR A 291 -39.01 9.53 -0.48
CA THR A 291 -38.55 8.61 -1.50
C THR A 291 -38.72 9.18 -2.92
N ASN A 292 -39.75 10.00 -3.11
CA ASN A 292 -40.05 10.69 -4.38
C ASN A 292 -38.87 11.59 -4.79
N GLU A 293 -38.45 12.47 -3.86
CA GLU A 293 -37.32 13.38 -4.08
C GLU A 293 -36.01 12.62 -4.30
N LEU A 294 -35.76 11.60 -3.48
CA LEU A 294 -34.52 10.81 -3.57
C LEU A 294 -34.37 10.14 -4.95
N LEU A 295 -35.45 9.46 -5.42
CA LEU A 295 -35.42 8.76 -6.70
C LEU A 295 -35.51 9.71 -7.90
N CYS A 296 -36.13 10.88 -7.76
CA CYS A 296 -36.11 11.93 -8.77
C CYS A 296 -34.66 12.46 -8.91
N ASN A 297 -34.01 12.87 -7.81
CA ASN A 297 -32.66 13.40 -7.84
C ASN A 297 -31.64 12.36 -8.37
N LEU A 298 -31.86 11.07 -8.08
CA LEU A 298 -31.04 10.02 -8.64
C LEU A 298 -31.24 9.86 -10.16
N ALA A 299 -32.50 10.02 -10.64
CA ALA A 299 -32.80 10.01 -12.06
C ALA A 299 -32.23 11.24 -12.78
N GLU A 300 -32.26 12.42 -12.15
CA GLU A 300 -31.63 13.64 -12.64
C GLU A 300 -30.13 13.48 -12.75
N ALA A 301 -29.48 12.93 -11.72
CA ALA A 301 -28.04 12.66 -11.75
C ALA A 301 -27.65 11.70 -12.90
N ILE A 302 -28.48 10.70 -13.20
CA ILE A 302 -28.27 9.83 -14.37
C ILE A 302 -28.47 10.61 -15.67
N TYR A 303 -29.50 11.45 -15.73
CA TYR A 303 -29.81 12.26 -16.91
C TYR A 303 -28.70 13.25 -17.25
N ASP A 304 -28.09 13.88 -16.25
CA ASP A 304 -27.00 14.85 -16.41
C ASP A 304 -25.73 14.22 -17.03
N GLU A 305 -25.48 12.94 -16.74
CA GLU A 305 -24.36 12.18 -17.32
C GLU A 305 -24.66 11.63 -18.73
N LEU A 306 -25.87 11.84 -19.26
CA LEU A 306 -26.19 11.40 -20.62
C LEU A 306 -25.52 12.30 -21.65
N PRO A 307 -24.99 11.73 -22.75
CA PRO A 307 -24.57 12.51 -23.91
C PRO A 307 -25.70 13.38 -24.45
N THR A 308 -25.39 14.58 -24.94
CA THR A 308 -26.37 15.57 -25.41
C THR A 308 -27.39 15.00 -26.41
N HIS A 309 -26.95 14.09 -27.29
CA HIS A 309 -27.86 13.45 -28.26
C HIS A 309 -28.89 12.50 -27.61
N LEU A 310 -28.62 11.99 -26.41
CA LEU A 310 -29.57 11.18 -25.65
C LEU A 310 -30.52 12.07 -24.84
N GLN A 311 -30.04 13.18 -24.30
CA GLN A 311 -30.89 14.17 -23.58
C GLN A 311 -31.99 14.74 -24.47
N THR A 312 -31.78 14.84 -25.77
CA THR A 312 -32.83 15.27 -26.72
C THR A 312 -33.97 14.26 -26.87
N ASN A 313 -33.72 12.98 -26.64
CA ASN A 313 -34.69 11.89 -26.85
C ASN A 313 -35.35 11.42 -25.55
N ILE A 314 -34.79 11.77 -24.41
CA ILE A 314 -35.26 11.35 -23.10
C ILE A 314 -35.69 12.59 -22.32
N PRO A 315 -36.94 12.64 -21.83
CA PRO A 315 -37.42 13.81 -21.07
C PRO A 315 -36.62 13.88 -19.74
N GLU A 316 -36.24 15.08 -19.38
CA GLU A 316 -35.67 15.39 -18.07
C GLU A 316 -36.62 14.94 -16.95
N PRO A 317 -36.14 14.21 -15.94
CA PRO A 317 -36.94 13.81 -14.80
C PRO A 317 -37.46 15.02 -14.05
N LYS A 318 -38.75 14.96 -13.64
CA LYS A 318 -39.37 16.01 -12.84
C LYS A 318 -40.01 15.40 -11.62
N ILE A 319 -39.96 16.09 -10.49
CA ILE A 319 -40.56 15.61 -9.24
C ILE A 319 -42.03 15.27 -9.37
N THR A 320 -42.78 15.99 -10.22
CA THR A 320 -44.19 15.73 -10.53
C THR A 320 -44.43 14.36 -11.18
N ASP A 321 -43.44 13.75 -11.77
CA ASP A 321 -43.53 12.43 -12.41
C ASP A 321 -43.33 11.28 -11.42
N PHE A 322 -42.90 11.61 -10.20
CA PHE A 322 -42.51 10.66 -9.15
C PHE A 322 -43.58 10.44 -8.06
N ASP A 323 -44.84 10.66 -8.34
CA ASP A 323 -45.95 10.34 -7.39
C ASP A 323 -45.90 8.87 -6.93
N ARG A 324 -45.44 7.96 -7.80
CA ARG A 324 -45.10 6.58 -7.49
C ARG A 324 -43.61 6.36 -7.77
N PRO A 325 -42.76 6.68 -6.80
CA PRO A 325 -41.34 6.89 -7.04
C PRO A 325 -40.62 5.68 -7.66
N GLU A 326 -40.84 4.48 -7.12
CA GLU A 326 -40.19 3.25 -7.61
C GLU A 326 -40.62 2.92 -9.05
N GLN A 327 -41.90 3.10 -9.36
CA GLN A 327 -42.41 2.87 -10.72
C GLN A 327 -41.92 3.93 -11.70
N ALA A 328 -41.86 5.19 -11.26
CA ALA A 328 -41.38 6.30 -12.06
C ALA A 328 -39.88 6.10 -12.42
N PHE A 329 -39.06 5.77 -11.43
CA PHE A 329 -37.63 5.47 -11.66
C PHE A 329 -37.45 4.29 -12.63
N LYS A 330 -38.17 3.20 -12.44
CA LYS A 330 -38.13 2.05 -13.35
C LYS A 330 -38.62 2.42 -14.77
N ARG A 331 -39.62 3.29 -14.91
CA ARG A 331 -40.09 3.81 -16.23
C ARG A 331 -39.03 4.67 -16.89
N PHE A 332 -38.31 5.51 -16.12
CA PHE A 332 -37.21 6.31 -16.63
C PHE A 332 -36.10 5.42 -17.18
N LEU A 333 -35.67 4.41 -16.45
CA LEU A 333 -34.68 3.45 -16.89
C LEU A 333 -35.10 2.67 -18.14
N LYS A 334 -36.38 2.24 -18.20
CA LYS A 334 -36.93 1.58 -19.41
C LYS A 334 -36.94 2.49 -20.63
N LYS A 335 -37.16 3.81 -20.47
CA LYS A 335 -37.04 4.77 -21.56
C LYS A 335 -35.61 4.96 -22.01
N LEU A 336 -34.66 4.92 -21.09
CA LEU A 336 -33.24 5.06 -21.39
C LEU A 336 -32.66 3.81 -22.13
N GLU A 337 -33.12 2.62 -21.79
CA GLU A 337 -32.59 1.34 -22.26
C GLU A 337 -32.45 1.22 -23.80
N PRO A 338 -33.43 1.55 -24.64
CA PRO A 338 -33.30 1.44 -26.09
C PRO A 338 -32.35 2.48 -26.71
N HIS A 339 -32.08 3.57 -26.01
CA HIS A 339 -31.28 4.68 -26.50
C HIS A 339 -29.81 4.60 -26.06
N ARG A 340 -29.51 3.86 -24.99
CA ARG A 340 -28.15 3.77 -24.41
C ARG A 340 -27.11 3.08 -25.31
N GLN A 341 -27.54 2.42 -26.40
CA GLN A 341 -26.66 1.59 -27.25
C GLN A 341 -25.91 0.53 -26.40
N ASN A 342 -24.57 0.67 -26.30
CA ASN A 342 -23.70 -0.19 -25.49
C ASN A 342 -23.27 0.47 -24.17
N ASP A 343 -23.80 1.66 -23.85
CA ASP A 343 -23.42 2.37 -22.64
C ASP A 343 -23.91 1.66 -21.38
N ARG A 344 -23.07 1.67 -20.37
CA ARG A 344 -23.29 1.12 -19.04
C ARG A 344 -23.18 2.24 -18.02
N PHE A 345 -23.95 2.14 -16.95
CA PHE A 345 -24.00 3.17 -15.92
C PHE A 345 -23.56 2.58 -14.59
N ILE A 346 -22.51 3.15 -14.01
CA ILE A 346 -22.08 2.89 -12.65
C ILE A 346 -22.64 4.01 -11.79
N ILE A 347 -23.62 3.69 -10.98
CA ILE A 347 -24.25 4.63 -10.04
C ILE A 347 -23.47 4.55 -8.73
N ALA A 348 -22.59 5.51 -8.51
CA ALA A 348 -21.75 5.61 -7.32
C ALA A 348 -22.50 6.42 -6.25
N ILE A 349 -23.03 5.72 -5.25
CA ILE A 349 -23.76 6.31 -4.12
C ILE A 349 -22.80 6.42 -2.94
N ASP A 350 -22.38 7.65 -2.65
CA ASP A 350 -21.50 7.95 -1.53
C ASP A 350 -22.32 8.30 -0.27
N GLU A 351 -21.76 7.99 0.92
CA GLU A 351 -22.39 8.15 2.23
C GLU A 351 -23.78 7.46 2.31
N PHE A 352 -23.86 6.22 1.79
CA PHE A 352 -25.13 5.48 1.67
C PHE A 352 -25.81 5.21 3.02
N GLU A 353 -25.09 5.23 4.14
CA GLU A 353 -25.64 5.13 5.48
C GLU A 353 -26.66 6.24 5.80
N LEU A 354 -26.56 7.39 5.17
CA LEU A 354 -27.55 8.47 5.33
C LEU A 354 -28.91 8.09 4.74
N ILE A 355 -28.94 7.22 3.74
CA ILE A 355 -30.18 6.68 3.19
C ILE A 355 -30.81 5.70 4.19
N GLU A 356 -30.01 4.89 4.85
CA GLU A 356 -30.47 4.02 5.93
C GLU A 356 -31.06 4.82 7.09
N ASP A 357 -30.34 5.86 7.52
CA ASP A 357 -30.83 6.80 8.54
C ASP A 357 -32.16 7.46 8.14
N GLY A 358 -32.29 7.80 6.86
CA GLY A 358 -33.53 8.33 6.31
C GLY A 358 -34.69 7.34 6.39
N ILE A 359 -34.42 6.04 6.15
CA ILE A 359 -35.44 4.99 6.31
C ILE A 359 -35.81 4.82 7.79
N LYS A 360 -34.81 4.75 8.69
CA LYS A 360 -35.05 4.65 10.15
C LYS A 360 -35.86 5.83 10.70
N LYS A 361 -35.67 7.03 10.15
CA LYS A 361 -36.39 8.25 10.50
C LYS A 361 -37.77 8.39 9.82
N GLY A 362 -38.11 7.44 8.93
CA GLY A 362 -39.37 7.46 8.18
C GLY A 362 -39.43 8.48 7.03
N TYR A 363 -38.28 8.96 6.56
CA TYR A 363 -38.20 9.83 5.39
C TYR A 363 -38.31 9.03 4.09
N PHE A 364 -37.72 7.86 4.06
CA PHE A 364 -37.70 6.96 2.92
C PHE A 364 -38.46 5.67 3.21
N GLU A 365 -39.12 5.14 2.17
CA GLU A 365 -39.87 3.89 2.28
C GLU A 365 -38.92 2.70 2.49
N PRO A 366 -39.24 1.75 3.38
CA PRO A 366 -38.46 0.53 3.58
C PRO A 366 -38.32 -0.34 2.31
N SER A 367 -39.28 -0.25 1.38
CA SER A 367 -39.28 -0.94 0.09
C SER A 367 -38.13 -0.52 -0.84
N LEU A 368 -37.50 0.64 -0.59
CA LEU A 368 -36.43 1.21 -1.43
C LEU A 368 -35.27 0.24 -1.65
N ILE A 369 -34.86 -0.50 -0.60
CA ILE A 369 -33.76 -1.49 -0.68
C ILE A 369 -34.15 -2.67 -1.59
N GLY A 370 -35.37 -3.15 -1.45
CA GLY A 370 -35.93 -4.19 -2.33
C GLY A 370 -36.08 -3.71 -3.78
N HIS A 371 -36.39 -2.44 -3.97
CA HIS A 371 -36.48 -1.82 -5.29
C HIS A 371 -35.11 -1.78 -5.98
N TRP A 372 -34.04 -1.34 -5.30
CA TRP A 372 -32.70 -1.34 -5.87
C TRP A 372 -32.23 -2.74 -6.25
N ARG A 373 -32.52 -3.75 -5.42
CA ARG A 373 -32.25 -5.15 -5.79
C ARG A 373 -33.03 -5.56 -7.06
N GLY A 374 -34.29 -5.13 -7.19
CA GLY A 374 -35.08 -5.34 -8.40
C GLY A 374 -34.46 -4.67 -9.63
N ILE A 375 -33.93 -3.45 -9.49
CA ILE A 375 -33.21 -2.75 -10.57
C ILE A 375 -31.98 -3.52 -11.03
N LEU A 376 -31.17 -4.04 -10.11
CA LEU A 376 -29.99 -4.85 -10.43
C LEU A 376 -30.33 -6.13 -11.21
N ASN A 377 -31.46 -6.74 -10.91
CA ASN A 377 -31.93 -7.93 -11.61
C ASN A 377 -32.53 -7.64 -12.99
N ASP A 378 -33.22 -6.50 -13.13
CA ASP A 378 -33.94 -6.14 -14.34
C ASP A 378 -33.09 -5.44 -15.40
N PHE A 379 -32.03 -4.70 -14.96
CA PHE A 379 -31.20 -3.85 -15.82
C PHE A 379 -29.73 -4.20 -15.70
N HIS A 380 -29.27 -5.20 -16.43
CA HIS A 380 -27.88 -5.68 -16.40
C HIS A 380 -26.83 -4.66 -16.89
N TRP A 381 -27.24 -3.51 -17.38
CA TRP A 381 -26.39 -2.40 -17.77
C TRP A 381 -26.23 -1.33 -16.69
N ILE A 382 -26.90 -1.51 -15.53
CA ILE A 382 -26.76 -0.65 -14.34
C ILE A 382 -25.99 -1.41 -13.27
N ILE A 383 -25.06 -0.71 -12.65
CA ILE A 383 -24.24 -1.19 -11.55
C ILE A 383 -24.36 -0.18 -10.42
N PHE A 384 -24.50 -0.64 -9.20
CA PHE A 384 -24.36 0.21 -8.03
C PHE A 384 -22.98 0.06 -7.39
N ALA A 385 -22.34 1.17 -7.08
CA ALA A 385 -21.15 1.27 -6.27
C ALA A 385 -21.47 2.06 -5.00
N PHE A 386 -21.85 1.36 -3.94
CA PHE A 386 -22.14 1.98 -2.65
C PHE A 386 -20.84 2.28 -1.91
N ALA A 387 -20.69 3.48 -1.35
CA ALA A 387 -19.59 3.82 -0.45
C ALA A 387 -20.13 4.35 0.88
N GLY A 388 -19.64 3.80 2.00
CA GLY A 388 -20.16 4.16 3.31
C GLY A 388 -19.35 3.65 4.50
N LEU A 389 -19.85 3.92 5.71
CA LEU A 389 -19.16 3.66 6.97
C LEU A 389 -19.33 2.24 7.51
N HIS A 390 -20.31 1.49 7.02
CA HIS A 390 -20.67 0.23 7.63
C HIS A 390 -19.54 -0.80 7.63
N THR A 391 -19.45 -1.53 8.73
CA THR A 391 -18.66 -2.75 8.83
C THR A 391 -19.33 -3.89 8.10
N LEU A 392 -18.56 -4.95 7.81
CA LEU A 392 -19.09 -6.15 7.17
C LEU A 392 -20.23 -6.80 7.99
N GLN A 393 -20.18 -6.69 9.32
CA GLN A 393 -21.19 -7.24 10.22
C GLN A 393 -22.50 -6.45 10.18
N GLU A 394 -22.43 -5.13 10.20
CA GLU A 394 -23.61 -4.25 10.10
C GLU A 394 -24.33 -4.45 8.76
N MET A 395 -23.58 -4.60 7.66
CA MET A 395 -24.13 -4.88 6.34
C MET A 395 -24.82 -6.25 6.21
N THR A 396 -24.54 -7.19 7.11
CA THR A 396 -25.18 -8.52 7.10
C THR A 396 -26.36 -8.62 8.05
N GLN A 397 -26.63 -7.59 8.86
CA GLN A 397 -27.82 -7.56 9.72
C GLN A 397 -29.07 -7.18 8.91
N ASP A 398 -30.19 -7.66 9.37
CA ASP A 398 -31.53 -7.85 8.83
C ASP A 398 -32.03 -6.95 7.68
N TYR A 399 -31.66 -5.69 7.65
CA TYR A 399 -32.26 -4.72 6.74
C TYR A 399 -31.59 -4.66 5.35
N TRP A 400 -30.26 -4.69 5.32
CA TRP A 400 -29.46 -4.58 4.10
C TRP A 400 -29.09 -5.93 3.49
N ASN A 401 -29.31 -7.02 4.21
CA ASN A 401 -28.94 -8.36 3.80
C ASN A 401 -29.44 -8.75 2.39
N PRO A 402 -30.69 -8.41 1.95
CA PRO A 402 -31.15 -8.75 0.61
C PRO A 402 -30.35 -8.06 -0.52
N LEU A 403 -29.87 -6.83 -0.30
CA LEU A 403 -29.07 -6.10 -1.28
C LEU A 403 -27.59 -6.52 -1.20
N PHE A 404 -26.99 -6.44 0.00
CA PHE A 404 -25.56 -6.68 0.20
C PHE A 404 -25.16 -8.16 0.17
N GLY A 405 -26.13 -9.09 0.22
CA GLY A 405 -25.88 -10.51 -0.06
C GLY A 405 -25.50 -10.79 -1.50
N SER A 406 -25.88 -9.89 -2.43
CA SER A 406 -25.66 -10.04 -3.87
C SER A 406 -24.60 -9.09 -4.47
N VAL A 407 -23.93 -8.27 -3.66
CA VAL A 407 -22.89 -7.32 -4.13
C VAL A 407 -21.51 -7.70 -3.62
N ARG A 408 -20.49 -7.32 -4.38
CA ARG A 408 -19.08 -7.54 -4.00
C ARG A 408 -18.67 -6.56 -2.90
N LYS A 409 -18.03 -7.07 -1.86
CA LYS A 409 -17.59 -6.30 -0.70
C LYS A 409 -16.13 -5.92 -0.84
N ILE A 410 -15.81 -4.63 -0.78
CA ILE A 410 -14.46 -4.08 -0.96
C ILE A 410 -14.10 -3.26 0.29
N PRO A 411 -13.23 -3.77 1.16
CA PRO A 411 -12.78 -3.03 2.34
C PRO A 411 -11.77 -1.93 1.97
N VAL A 412 -11.92 -0.77 2.58
CA VAL A 412 -10.93 0.33 2.51
C VAL A 412 -10.30 0.49 3.88
N SER A 413 -9.06 0.13 4.00
CA SER A 413 -8.29 0.16 5.25
C SER A 413 -7.19 1.23 5.22
N PHE A 414 -6.37 1.24 6.24
CA PHE A 414 -5.20 2.09 6.39
C PHE A 414 -4.22 1.92 5.22
N LEU A 415 -3.45 2.96 4.89
CA LEU A 415 -2.40 2.87 3.90
C LEU A 415 -1.27 1.96 4.39
N LYS A 416 -0.75 1.13 3.51
CA LYS A 416 0.50 0.41 3.77
C LYS A 416 1.65 1.40 3.87
N ARG A 417 2.73 1.02 4.54
CA ARG A 417 3.89 1.86 4.76
C ARG A 417 4.39 2.53 3.48
N THR A 418 4.58 1.78 2.42
CA THR A 418 5.06 2.31 1.13
C THR A 418 4.15 3.38 0.54
N ALA A 419 2.83 3.18 0.60
CA ALA A 419 1.86 4.16 0.13
C ALA A 419 1.79 5.40 1.03
N ALA A 420 1.93 5.22 2.36
CA ALA A 420 2.01 6.32 3.30
C ALA A 420 3.26 7.18 3.03
N ASP A 421 4.42 6.54 2.85
CA ASP A 421 5.67 7.23 2.54
C ASP A 421 5.58 7.97 1.20
N GLN A 422 4.96 7.38 0.18
CA GLN A 422 4.68 8.05 -1.10
C GLN A 422 3.78 9.28 -0.92
N LEU A 423 2.70 9.17 -0.14
CA LEU A 423 1.82 10.31 0.18
C LEU A 423 2.59 11.44 0.86
N ILE A 424 3.50 11.10 1.78
CA ILE A 424 4.30 12.08 2.54
C ILE A 424 5.34 12.74 1.65
N THR A 425 6.07 11.97 0.84
CA THR A 425 7.26 12.48 0.14
C THR A 425 6.96 13.00 -1.25
N ASN A 426 5.85 12.59 -1.87
CA ASN A 426 5.50 12.95 -3.25
C ASN A 426 4.07 13.47 -3.38
N PRO A 427 3.67 14.50 -2.61
CA PRO A 427 2.32 15.07 -2.69
C PRO A 427 2.09 15.86 -3.98
N ASP A 428 3.16 16.38 -4.59
CA ASP A 428 3.18 17.16 -5.82
C ASP A 428 4.49 16.95 -6.56
N GLU A 429 4.49 17.09 -7.90
CA GLU A 429 5.67 16.88 -8.75
C GLU A 429 6.83 17.83 -8.44
N ASN A 430 6.56 18.99 -7.87
CA ASN A 430 7.54 20.04 -7.56
C ASN A 430 7.78 20.19 -6.06
N PHE A 431 7.32 19.27 -5.23
CA PHE A 431 7.50 19.38 -3.79
C PHE A 431 8.99 19.33 -3.41
N ALA A 432 9.45 20.33 -2.67
CA ALA A 432 10.87 20.62 -2.51
C ALA A 432 11.42 20.47 -1.09
N ILE A 433 10.66 19.87 -0.18
CA ILE A 433 11.13 19.56 1.18
C ILE A 433 11.24 18.05 1.36
N ASP A 434 12.30 17.62 2.04
CA ASP A 434 12.50 16.21 2.38
C ASP A 434 11.94 15.86 3.75
N TYR A 435 11.91 14.55 3.95
CA TYR A 435 11.65 13.94 5.25
C TYR A 435 12.80 12.99 5.59
N SER A 436 13.32 13.07 6.82
CA SER A 436 14.27 12.06 7.28
C SER A 436 13.56 10.70 7.45
N PRO A 437 14.30 9.58 7.38
CA PRO A 437 13.73 8.25 7.62
C PRO A 437 13.01 8.13 8.96
N GLU A 438 13.55 8.79 10.00
CA GLU A 438 12.99 8.84 11.35
C GLU A 438 11.67 9.61 11.37
N ALA A 439 11.58 10.76 10.64
CA ALA A 439 10.35 11.52 10.51
C ALA A 439 9.25 10.69 9.83
N LEU A 440 9.58 10.01 8.75
CA LEU A 440 8.64 9.13 8.05
C LEU A 440 8.16 7.98 8.94
N LYS A 441 9.08 7.35 9.68
CA LYS A 441 8.75 6.30 10.65
C LYS A 441 7.84 6.83 11.76
N LEU A 442 8.14 8.01 12.29
CA LEU A 442 7.32 8.62 13.33
C LEU A 442 5.92 8.97 12.83
N ILE A 443 5.80 9.63 11.66
CA ILE A 443 4.48 9.95 11.08
C ILE A 443 3.65 8.69 10.88
N TYR A 444 4.25 7.61 10.34
CA TYR A 444 3.54 6.35 10.14
C TYR A 444 3.10 5.72 11.47
N ASN A 445 3.97 5.68 12.48
CA ASN A 445 3.66 5.13 13.80
C ASN A 445 2.54 5.92 14.50
N LEU A 446 2.56 7.25 14.40
CA LEU A 446 1.55 8.11 14.99
C LEU A 446 0.17 7.95 14.33
N THR A 447 0.16 7.74 13.01
CA THR A 447 -1.07 7.70 12.23
C THR A 447 -1.58 6.29 11.94
N GLY A 448 -0.75 5.26 12.10
CA GLY A 448 -1.05 3.89 11.70
C GLY A 448 -1.34 3.75 10.18
N GLY A 449 -0.93 4.72 9.36
CA GLY A 449 -1.25 4.79 7.93
C GLY A 449 -2.62 5.42 7.62
N GLN A 450 -3.24 6.15 8.53
CA GLN A 450 -4.50 6.86 8.31
C GLN A 450 -4.28 8.08 7.39
N PRO A 451 -4.83 8.11 6.16
CA PRO A 451 -4.44 9.09 5.15
C PRO A 451 -4.78 10.55 5.52
N TYR A 452 -5.87 10.78 6.23
CA TYR A 452 -6.24 12.12 6.68
C TYR A 452 -5.26 12.65 7.74
N LEU A 453 -4.85 11.82 8.70
CA LEU A 453 -3.90 12.24 9.74
C LEU A 453 -2.50 12.45 9.18
N ILE A 454 -2.09 11.62 8.21
CA ILE A 454 -0.83 11.84 7.48
C ILE A 454 -0.85 13.22 6.83
N GLN A 455 -1.89 13.54 6.07
CA GLN A 455 -2.00 14.84 5.39
C GLN A 455 -2.11 15.99 6.39
N LEU A 456 -2.78 15.80 7.54
CA LEU A 456 -2.86 16.83 8.59
C LEU A 456 -1.49 17.15 9.18
N ILE A 457 -0.68 16.13 9.48
CA ILE A 457 0.71 16.36 9.97
C ILE A 457 1.52 17.09 8.91
N CYS A 458 1.51 16.57 7.67
CA CYS A 458 2.33 17.13 6.59
C CYS A 458 1.90 18.55 6.22
N GLN A 459 0.60 18.85 6.22
CA GLN A 459 0.09 20.20 6.00
C GLN A 459 0.60 21.18 7.06
N ASN A 460 0.57 20.78 8.33
CA ASN A 460 1.07 21.60 9.43
C ASN A 460 2.60 21.79 9.37
N LEU A 461 3.35 20.75 8.96
CA LEU A 461 4.79 20.83 8.76
C LEU A 461 5.15 21.89 7.71
N VAL A 462 4.51 21.84 6.52
CA VAL A 462 4.75 22.80 5.44
C VAL A 462 4.34 24.22 5.86
N SER A 463 3.20 24.36 6.53
CA SER A 463 2.75 25.67 7.02
C SER A 463 3.72 26.27 8.05
N ASN A 464 4.22 25.45 8.97
CA ASN A 464 5.21 25.86 9.96
C ASN A 464 6.56 26.19 9.32
N PHE A 465 7.00 25.41 8.33
CA PHE A 465 8.21 25.68 7.55
C PHE A 465 8.12 27.03 6.84
N ASN A 466 7.04 27.28 6.11
CA ASN A 466 6.83 28.54 5.42
C ASN A 466 6.87 29.73 6.38
N ARG A 467 6.19 29.62 7.52
CA ARG A 467 6.22 30.65 8.55
C ARG A 467 7.64 30.92 9.05
N GLN A 468 8.36 29.88 9.46
CA GLN A 468 9.72 30.05 10.03
C GLN A 468 10.70 30.57 8.98
N ARG A 469 10.65 30.05 7.75
CA ARG A 469 11.62 30.39 6.70
C ARG A 469 11.38 31.79 6.10
N PHE A 470 10.11 32.10 5.77
CA PHE A 470 9.78 33.29 4.96
C PHE A 470 9.19 34.44 5.78
N GLU A 471 8.44 34.16 6.86
CA GLU A 471 7.87 35.24 7.70
C GLU A 471 8.84 35.60 8.84
N GLU A 472 9.40 34.59 9.53
CA GLU A 472 10.35 34.79 10.63
C GLU A 472 11.81 34.90 10.15
N GLN A 473 12.07 34.67 8.85
CA GLN A 473 13.39 34.77 8.20
C GLN A 473 14.47 33.91 8.88
N ARG A 474 14.10 32.74 9.40
CA ARG A 474 15.04 31.80 10.01
C ARG A 474 15.78 31.01 8.93
N ALA A 475 17.07 30.79 9.11
CA ALA A 475 17.84 29.87 8.30
C ALA A 475 17.52 28.44 8.76
N ILE A 476 16.58 27.76 8.08
CA ILE A 476 16.20 26.36 8.32
C ILE A 476 16.44 25.53 7.07
N GLU A 477 16.80 24.27 7.27
CA GLU A 477 17.03 23.33 6.18
C GLU A 477 15.70 22.88 5.57
N SER A 478 15.72 22.53 4.29
CA SER A 478 14.55 21.97 3.57
C SER A 478 14.42 20.48 3.87
N LEU A 479 14.38 20.12 5.15
CA LEU A 479 14.31 18.76 5.67
C LEU A 479 13.42 18.74 6.92
N PHE A 480 12.41 17.88 6.92
CA PHE A 480 11.64 17.59 8.11
C PHE A 480 12.26 16.41 8.85
N THR A 481 12.67 16.62 10.09
CA THR A 481 13.19 15.59 10.99
C THR A 481 12.11 15.14 11.98
N GLU A 482 12.42 14.13 12.78
CA GLU A 482 11.56 13.68 13.89
C GLU A 482 11.16 14.82 14.82
N LYS A 483 12.07 15.74 15.10
CA LYS A 483 11.85 16.90 15.98
C LYS A 483 10.77 17.86 15.44
N GLU A 484 10.76 18.14 14.14
CA GLU A 484 9.71 18.97 13.54
C GLU A 484 8.35 18.27 13.64
N VAL A 485 8.29 16.95 13.41
CA VAL A 485 7.07 16.15 13.55
C VAL A 485 6.56 16.22 15.00
N GLU A 486 7.41 15.95 15.98
CA GLU A 486 7.07 16.05 17.40
C GLU A 486 6.56 17.44 17.77
N THR A 487 7.21 18.49 17.29
CA THR A 487 6.81 19.89 17.53
C THR A 487 5.38 20.16 17.03
N ILE A 488 5.00 19.59 15.87
CA ILE A 488 3.65 19.76 15.32
C ILE A 488 2.63 18.99 16.15
N VAL A 489 2.87 17.72 16.44
CA VAL A 489 1.85 16.86 17.07
C VAL A 489 1.65 17.15 18.56
N THR A 490 2.65 17.73 19.22
CA THR A 490 2.52 18.20 20.63
C THR A 490 1.85 19.58 20.74
N ASN A 491 1.64 20.28 19.62
CA ASN A 491 0.94 21.56 19.64
C ASN A 491 -0.57 21.33 19.88
N PRO A 492 -1.20 22.00 20.88
CA PRO A 492 -2.63 21.85 21.15
C PRO A 492 -3.53 22.18 19.94
N ASN A 493 -3.09 23.05 19.05
CA ASN A 493 -3.84 23.38 17.82
C ASN A 493 -3.95 22.20 16.87
N PHE A 494 -2.99 21.29 16.84
CA PHE A 494 -3.02 20.09 16.00
C PHE A 494 -4.27 19.23 16.26
N PHE A 495 -4.57 18.95 17.52
CA PHE A 495 -5.76 18.16 17.88
C PHE A 495 -7.06 18.94 17.64
N ARG A 496 -7.03 20.28 17.73
CA ARG A 496 -8.17 21.12 17.37
C ARG A 496 -8.45 21.04 15.86
N ASP A 497 -7.41 21.10 15.04
CA ASP A 497 -7.53 21.01 13.58
C ASP A 497 -7.96 19.59 13.14
N GLY A 498 -7.54 18.57 13.88
CA GLY A 498 -7.94 17.18 13.71
C GLY A 498 -9.27 16.78 14.37
N THR A 499 -9.96 17.71 15.06
CA THR A 499 -11.17 17.42 15.86
C THR A 499 -12.23 16.61 15.11
N ALA A 500 -12.43 16.89 13.83
CA ALA A 500 -13.40 16.17 13.00
C ALA A 500 -13.11 14.65 12.89
N TYR A 501 -11.87 14.23 12.98
CA TYR A 501 -11.50 12.81 12.99
C TYR A 501 -11.66 12.21 14.40
N PHE A 502 -11.00 12.81 15.39
CA PHE A 502 -10.94 12.27 16.75
C PHE A 502 -12.33 12.19 17.39
N ARG A 503 -13.14 13.25 17.21
CA ARG A 503 -14.50 13.28 17.71
C ARG A 503 -15.41 12.25 17.04
N ALA A 504 -15.30 12.06 15.73
CA ALA A 504 -16.09 11.07 15.03
C ALA A 504 -15.84 9.63 15.51
N ILE A 505 -14.57 9.27 15.78
CA ILE A 505 -14.20 7.96 16.35
C ILE A 505 -14.76 7.81 17.77
N TRP A 506 -14.67 8.87 18.57
CA TRP A 506 -15.20 8.88 19.94
C TRP A 506 -16.73 8.77 19.98
N GLU A 507 -17.43 9.48 19.10
CA GLU A 507 -18.90 9.41 18.97
C GLU A 507 -19.35 8.03 18.49
N GLN A 508 -18.63 7.41 17.55
CA GLN A 508 -18.90 6.05 17.11
C GLN A 508 -18.82 5.03 18.27
N ALA A 509 -17.85 5.17 19.15
CA ALA A 509 -17.74 4.32 20.33
C ALA A 509 -18.89 4.53 21.36
N GLN A 510 -19.74 5.56 21.17
CA GLN A 510 -20.91 5.83 22.00
C GLN A 510 -22.22 5.25 21.45
N GLU A 511 -22.25 4.69 20.27
CA GLU A 511 -23.47 4.19 19.63
C GLU A 511 -23.98 2.90 20.27
N THR A 512 -23.10 1.99 20.67
CA THR A 512 -23.46 0.69 21.25
C THR A 512 -22.56 0.37 22.43
N HIS A 513 -23.09 -0.12 23.55
CA HIS A 513 -22.34 -0.40 24.78
C HIS A 513 -21.42 0.78 25.19
N ALA A 514 -21.93 2.01 25.10
CA ALA A 514 -21.18 3.25 25.21
C ALA A 514 -20.26 3.30 26.46
N GLU A 515 -20.80 3.04 27.64
CA GLU A 515 -20.04 3.09 28.90
C GLU A 515 -18.89 2.11 28.87
N THR A 516 -19.12 0.88 28.40
CA THR A 516 -18.09 -0.17 28.33
C THR A 516 -17.00 0.18 27.29
N GLN A 517 -17.39 0.62 26.08
CA GLN A 517 -16.42 1.01 25.05
C GLN A 517 -15.55 2.19 25.52
N LEU A 518 -16.16 3.22 26.11
CA LEU A 518 -15.42 4.37 26.61
C LEU A 518 -14.49 4.01 27.78
N ALA A 519 -14.91 3.14 28.69
CA ALA A 519 -14.06 2.66 29.78
C ALA A 519 -12.84 1.88 29.25
N ILE A 520 -13.05 1.00 28.24
CA ILE A 520 -11.96 0.29 27.58
C ILE A 520 -11.01 1.28 26.90
N LEU A 521 -11.50 2.23 26.13
CA LEU A 521 -10.66 3.21 25.44
C LEU A 521 -9.83 4.06 26.42
N LYS A 522 -10.39 4.48 27.54
CA LYS A 522 -9.66 5.21 28.58
C LYS A 522 -8.56 4.34 29.19
N GLN A 523 -8.86 3.09 29.51
CA GLN A 523 -7.86 2.17 30.05
C GLN A 523 -6.72 1.90 29.06
N LEU A 524 -7.04 1.65 27.79
CA LEU A 524 -6.04 1.44 26.74
C LEU A 524 -5.23 2.70 26.41
N ALA A 525 -5.75 3.90 26.71
CA ALA A 525 -4.98 5.13 26.58
C ALA A 525 -3.80 5.21 27.55
N LEU A 526 -3.89 4.53 28.69
CA LEU A 526 -2.80 4.44 29.66
C LEU A 526 -1.77 3.40 29.22
N ASN A 527 -2.19 2.14 29.00
CA ASN A 527 -1.31 1.05 28.60
C ASN A 527 -2.06 -0.01 27.79
N PRO A 528 -1.37 -0.68 26.85
CA PRO A 528 -1.88 -1.89 26.22
C PRO A 528 -2.23 -2.94 27.27
N THR A 529 -3.34 -3.65 27.08
CA THR A 529 -3.93 -4.50 28.14
C THR A 529 -4.62 -5.72 27.51
N THR A 530 -4.57 -6.86 28.17
CA THR A 530 -5.28 -8.09 27.76
C THR A 530 -6.78 -8.02 28.09
N GLU A 531 -7.61 -8.83 27.41
CA GLU A 531 -9.05 -8.92 27.72
C GLU A 531 -9.32 -9.34 29.15
N LEU A 532 -8.49 -10.26 29.68
CA LEU A 532 -8.62 -10.74 31.06
C LEU A 532 -8.40 -9.60 32.08
N GLU A 533 -7.35 -8.82 31.86
CA GLU A 533 -7.04 -7.67 32.73
C GLU A 533 -8.12 -6.59 32.63
N LEU A 534 -8.61 -6.28 31.42
CA LEU A 534 -9.73 -5.33 31.22
C LEU A 534 -10.98 -5.79 31.97
N THR A 535 -11.30 -7.09 31.90
CA THR A 535 -12.45 -7.66 32.61
C THR A 535 -12.32 -7.50 34.13
N HIS A 536 -11.12 -7.75 34.69
CA HIS A 536 -10.86 -7.58 36.10
C HIS A 536 -10.85 -6.12 36.57
N GLN A 537 -10.28 -5.22 35.77
CA GLN A 537 -10.09 -3.82 36.15
C GLN A 537 -11.36 -2.99 36.04
N LEU A 538 -12.12 -3.20 34.96
CA LEU A 538 -13.26 -2.37 34.63
C LEU A 538 -14.58 -2.89 35.25
N ASN A 539 -14.70 -4.21 35.45
CA ASN A 539 -15.92 -4.87 35.97
C ASN A 539 -17.20 -4.40 35.24
N HIS A 540 -17.10 -4.15 33.92
CA HIS A 540 -18.22 -3.75 33.06
C HIS A 540 -18.88 -4.96 32.42
N PRO A 541 -20.19 -4.95 32.17
CA PRO A 541 -20.84 -5.95 31.32
C PRO A 541 -20.40 -5.73 29.86
N PHE A 542 -20.43 -6.77 29.05
CA PHE A 542 -20.22 -6.71 27.58
C PHE A 542 -18.79 -6.33 27.16
N ILE A 543 -17.74 -6.59 27.96
CA ILE A 543 -16.35 -6.31 27.57
C ILE A 543 -15.95 -7.07 26.29
N PRO A 544 -16.22 -8.37 26.13
CA PRO A 544 -15.88 -9.09 24.89
C PRO A 544 -16.59 -8.51 23.64
N GLU A 545 -17.87 -8.16 23.77
CA GLU A 545 -18.66 -7.55 22.69
C GLU A 545 -18.13 -6.15 22.35
N ALA A 546 -17.82 -5.34 23.35
CA ALA A 546 -17.25 -4.01 23.16
C ALA A 546 -15.86 -4.06 22.49
N LEU A 547 -14.98 -4.98 22.93
CA LEU A 547 -13.68 -5.22 22.29
C LEU A 547 -13.84 -5.67 20.84
N LYS A 548 -14.79 -6.55 20.58
CA LYS A 548 -15.10 -7.00 19.22
C LYS A 548 -15.56 -5.84 18.33
N LEU A 549 -16.44 -4.95 18.84
CA LEU A 549 -16.90 -3.77 18.13
C LEU A 549 -15.74 -2.80 17.86
N LEU A 550 -14.95 -2.46 18.87
CA LEU A 550 -13.80 -1.57 18.74
C LEU A 550 -12.77 -2.09 17.72
N ARG A 551 -12.54 -3.41 17.67
CA ARG A 551 -11.68 -4.05 16.65
C ARG A 551 -12.32 -4.03 15.27
N THR A 552 -13.61 -4.32 15.18
CA THR A 552 -14.34 -4.31 13.92
C THR A 552 -14.34 -2.90 13.30
N HIS A 553 -14.34 -1.89 14.14
CA HIS A 553 -14.19 -0.49 13.76
C HIS A 553 -12.73 -0.03 13.63
N ASP A 554 -11.74 -0.94 13.63
CA ASP A 554 -10.30 -0.63 13.51
C ASP A 554 -9.81 0.47 14.49
N ILE A 555 -10.51 0.70 15.60
CA ILE A 555 -10.10 1.67 16.63
C ILE A 555 -8.95 1.08 17.45
N ILE A 556 -9.05 -0.21 17.77
CA ILE A 556 -8.04 -0.97 18.47
C ILE A 556 -7.58 -2.19 17.67
N GLN A 557 -6.41 -2.69 18.00
CA GLN A 557 -5.83 -3.91 17.44
C GLN A 557 -5.20 -4.79 18.52
N LEU A 558 -4.89 -6.04 18.19
CA LEU A 558 -4.03 -6.89 19.02
C LEU A 558 -2.58 -6.68 18.58
N ASN A 559 -1.68 -6.50 19.55
CA ASN A 559 -0.25 -6.50 19.30
C ASN A 559 0.32 -7.93 19.29
N SER A 560 1.63 -8.06 19.09
CA SER A 560 2.32 -9.36 18.98
C SER A 560 2.30 -10.24 20.26
N ILE A 561 1.88 -9.68 21.39
CA ILE A 561 1.79 -10.36 22.69
C ILE A 561 0.34 -10.46 23.20
N ASP A 562 -0.63 -10.45 22.28
CA ASP A 562 -2.06 -10.59 22.52
C ASP A 562 -2.66 -9.53 23.48
N GLN A 563 -2.10 -8.31 23.51
CA GLN A 563 -2.69 -7.18 24.18
C GLN A 563 -3.44 -6.28 23.20
N TYR A 564 -4.53 -5.72 23.65
CA TYR A 564 -5.25 -4.68 22.92
C TYR A 564 -4.53 -3.35 23.06
N GLU A 565 -4.42 -2.64 21.94
CA GLU A 565 -3.83 -1.30 21.83
C GLU A 565 -4.57 -0.47 20.80
N TYR A 566 -4.40 0.84 20.84
CA TYR A 566 -4.93 1.71 19.79
C TYR A 566 -4.26 1.44 18.45
N ARG A 567 -5.04 1.39 17.37
CA ARG A 567 -4.54 1.31 16.01
C ARG A 567 -3.82 2.58 15.59
N VAL A 568 -4.29 3.74 16.08
CA VAL A 568 -3.77 5.08 15.79
C VAL A 568 -3.25 5.69 17.08
N GLU A 569 -1.94 5.88 17.17
CA GLU A 569 -1.28 6.42 18.36
C GLU A 569 -1.77 7.84 18.72
N LEU A 570 -2.01 8.69 17.71
CA LEU A 570 -2.58 10.03 17.93
C LEU A 570 -3.97 9.98 18.56
N MET A 571 -4.78 8.96 18.27
CA MET A 571 -6.07 8.77 18.95
C MET A 571 -5.87 8.41 20.43
N ARG A 572 -4.89 7.56 20.74
CA ARG A 572 -4.50 7.24 22.12
C ARG A 572 -4.11 8.49 22.90
N GLN A 573 -3.25 9.34 22.29
CA GLN A 573 -2.82 10.60 22.91
C GLN A 573 -3.99 11.55 23.13
N TRP A 574 -4.86 11.71 22.14
CA TRP A 574 -6.03 12.56 22.23
C TRP A 574 -7.00 12.13 23.34
N VAL A 575 -7.19 10.81 23.55
CA VAL A 575 -8.03 10.30 24.64
C VAL A 575 -7.37 10.52 25.99
N ARG A 576 -6.07 10.26 26.09
CA ARG A 576 -5.31 10.47 27.33
C ARG A 576 -5.32 11.93 27.80
N ASP A 577 -5.20 12.87 26.87
CA ASP A 577 -5.08 14.30 27.17
C ASP A 577 -6.44 15.00 27.32
N ARG A 578 -7.54 14.24 27.21
CA ARG A 578 -8.92 14.75 27.32
C ARG A 578 -9.47 14.70 28.76
N ASP A 579 -8.98 13.81 29.58
CA ASP A 579 -9.32 13.70 30.99
C ASP A 579 -8.42 14.60 31.82
#